data_630a3c9b68855209bf78a9ddecafbe9c
#
_entry.id   630a3c9b68855209bf78a9ddecafbe9c
#
_cell.length_a   1.000
_cell.length_b   1.000
_cell.length_c   1.000
_cell.angle_alpha   90.00
_cell.angle_beta   90.00
_cell.angle_gamma   90.00
#
_symmetry.space_group_name_H-M   'P 1'
#
loop_
_entity.id
_entity.type
_entity.pdbx_description
1 polymer ?
#
loop_
_entity_poly.entity_id
_entity_poly.type
_entity_poly.pdbx_seq_one_letter_code
_entity_poly.pdbx_strand_id
1 'polypeptide(L)'
;NKMVKRQLDQKLKYCVGALILVFLAAIIDLIGYYRTGNNAGVFGRIAFLIFILLFGIATARQTVASLKKVRRAEELEQFALNDSMTGIYNRNAYDYYIRNEKQFAGYMIVTFDLNNLKQCNDHYGHRAGDAYLVNAARIIEDNFERYGKCYRIGGDEFCCIIPEGSGCKIRSVLRKLHQDVEILNNKNIIPVEVGIACGCAVATAEDTDLEKVRERADEEMYHCLLY
;
A
#
# COMPACT_ATOMS: atom_id res chain seq x y z
N ASN A 1 17.46 -0.03 -18.29
CA ASN A 1 18.47 0.98 -18.66
C ASN A 1 18.53 1.37 -20.14
N LYS A 2 18.37 0.45 -21.13
CA LYS A 2 18.37 0.79 -22.56
C LYS A 2 17.14 1.62 -22.99
N MET A 3 15.99 1.37 -22.41
CA MET A 3 14.73 2.09 -22.74
C MET A 3 14.75 3.55 -22.26
N VAL A 4 15.25 3.78 -21.04
CA VAL A 4 15.39 5.14 -20.47
C VAL A 4 16.38 5.97 -21.28
N LYS A 5 17.50 5.37 -21.70
CA LYS A 5 18.51 6.01 -22.55
C LYS A 5 17.95 6.38 -23.93
N ARG A 6 17.16 5.51 -24.56
CA ARG A 6 16.47 5.80 -25.84
C ARG A 6 15.45 6.94 -25.74
N GLN A 7 14.70 7.01 -24.64
CA GLN A 7 13.74 8.10 -24.42
C GLN A 7 14.45 9.44 -24.15
N LEU A 8 15.58 9.42 -23.43
CA LEU A 8 16.40 10.60 -23.19
C LEU A 8 17.01 11.12 -24.49
N ASP A 9 17.53 10.23 -25.33
CA ASP A 9 18.12 10.58 -26.64
C ASP A 9 17.07 11.16 -27.62
N GLN A 10 15.86 10.63 -27.63
CA GLN A 10 14.78 11.22 -28.43
C GLN A 10 14.39 12.62 -27.96
N LYS A 11 14.29 12.83 -26.64
CA LYS A 11 13.97 14.17 -26.08
C LYS A 11 15.04 15.18 -26.40
N LEU A 12 16.29 14.82 -26.25
CA LEU A 12 17.44 15.67 -26.57
C LEU A 12 17.40 16.09 -28.04
N LYS A 13 17.06 15.17 -28.96
CA LYS A 13 16.89 15.47 -30.39
C LYS A 13 15.79 16.47 -30.67
N TYR A 14 14.61 16.36 -30.02
CA TYR A 14 13.52 17.33 -30.19
C TYR A 14 13.87 18.71 -29.62
N CYS A 15 14.51 18.77 -28.44
CA CYS A 15 14.96 20.04 -27.86
C CYS A 15 16.04 20.72 -28.73
N VAL A 16 16.99 19.96 -29.20
CA VAL A 16 18.05 20.47 -30.10
C VAL A 16 17.46 20.93 -31.42
N GLY A 17 16.53 20.17 -32.03
CA GLY A 17 15.84 20.56 -33.26
C GLY A 17 15.03 21.85 -33.10
N ALA A 18 14.32 22.00 -32.00
CA ALA A 18 13.54 23.20 -31.70
C ALA A 18 14.47 24.43 -31.46
N LEU A 19 15.59 24.25 -30.77
CA LEU A 19 16.59 25.33 -30.59
C LEU A 19 17.20 25.75 -31.94
N ILE A 20 17.50 24.82 -32.82
CA ILE A 20 18.00 25.11 -34.18
C ILE A 20 16.98 25.97 -34.97
N LEU A 21 15.69 25.62 -34.89
CA LEU A 21 14.61 26.37 -35.55
C LEU A 21 14.51 27.81 -35.04
N VAL A 22 14.58 28.00 -33.72
CA VAL A 22 14.57 29.36 -33.10
C VAL A 22 15.79 30.15 -33.55
N PHE A 23 16.96 29.52 -33.61
CA PHE A 23 18.20 30.17 -34.06
C PHE A 23 18.15 30.55 -35.55
N LEU A 24 17.62 29.70 -36.42
CA LEU A 24 17.42 30.01 -37.84
C LEU A 24 16.43 31.15 -38.05
N ALA A 25 15.34 31.20 -37.29
CA ALA A 25 14.37 32.30 -37.35
C ALA A 25 15.01 33.62 -36.91
N ALA A 26 15.86 33.64 -35.89
CA ALA A 26 16.60 34.80 -35.45
C ALA A 26 17.58 35.30 -36.53
N ILE A 27 18.26 34.40 -37.25
CA ILE A 27 19.13 34.75 -38.38
C ILE A 27 18.32 35.41 -39.51
N ILE A 28 17.17 34.86 -39.88
CA ILE A 28 16.28 35.39 -40.91
C ILE A 28 15.81 36.80 -40.53
N ASP A 29 15.41 37.01 -39.28
CA ASP A 29 15.01 38.32 -38.78
C ASP A 29 16.17 39.32 -38.85
N LEU A 30 17.38 38.90 -38.52
CA LEU A 30 18.58 39.74 -38.58
C LEU A 30 18.92 40.16 -40.03
N ILE A 31 18.87 39.22 -40.98
CA ILE A 31 19.07 39.49 -42.40
C ILE A 31 18.00 40.47 -42.95
N GLY A 32 16.73 40.25 -42.55
CA GLY A 32 15.62 41.15 -42.91
C GLY A 32 15.83 42.58 -42.43
N TYR A 33 16.30 42.71 -41.19
CA TYR A 33 16.62 44.03 -40.62
C TYR A 33 17.70 44.78 -41.42
N TYR A 34 18.78 44.09 -41.77
CA TYR A 34 19.86 44.73 -42.55
C TYR A 34 19.46 45.04 -44.01
N ARG A 35 18.47 44.32 -44.61
CA ARG A 35 18.02 44.58 -45.98
C ARG A 35 16.94 45.64 -46.12
N THR A 36 16.02 45.71 -45.18
CA THR A 36 14.78 46.53 -45.33
C THR A 36 14.59 47.58 -44.27
N GLY A 37 15.36 47.57 -43.17
CA GLY A 37 15.27 48.52 -42.05
C GLY A 37 13.96 48.47 -41.25
N ASN A 38 13.01 47.61 -41.63
CA ASN A 38 11.70 47.51 -41.02
C ASN A 38 11.35 46.06 -40.60
N ASN A 39 10.60 45.92 -39.49
CA ASN A 39 10.01 44.68 -38.98
C ASN A 39 11.01 43.60 -38.53
N ALA A 40 12.13 43.97 -37.96
CA ALA A 40 13.04 43.03 -37.31
C ALA A 40 12.36 42.29 -36.16
N GLY A 41 12.47 41.00 -36.13
CA GLY A 41 12.12 40.16 -34.99
C GLY A 41 10.70 39.59 -34.98
N VAL A 42 9.90 39.72 -36.01
CA VAL A 42 8.55 39.12 -36.06
C VAL A 42 8.60 37.63 -36.16
N PHE A 43 9.44 37.08 -37.05
CA PHE A 43 9.58 35.62 -37.24
C PHE A 43 10.22 34.97 -36.02
N GLY A 44 11.24 35.59 -35.40
CA GLY A 44 11.85 35.09 -34.17
C GLY A 44 10.87 35.06 -33.00
N ARG A 45 10.03 36.07 -32.85
CA ARG A 45 8.98 36.11 -31.81
C ARG A 45 7.95 35.01 -31.99
N ILE A 46 7.46 34.78 -33.21
CA ILE A 46 6.49 33.71 -33.50
C ILE A 46 7.13 32.35 -33.28
N ALA A 47 8.36 32.10 -33.76
CA ALA A 47 9.07 30.86 -33.53
C ALA A 47 9.30 30.56 -32.04
N PHE A 48 9.61 31.60 -31.27
CA PHE A 48 9.81 31.45 -29.81
C PHE A 48 8.50 31.13 -29.07
N LEU A 49 7.38 31.75 -29.46
CA LEU A 49 6.07 31.42 -28.91
C LEU A 49 5.66 30.01 -29.23
N ILE A 50 5.87 29.55 -30.46
CA ILE A 50 5.61 28.14 -30.86
C ILE A 50 6.50 27.18 -30.06
N PHE A 51 7.78 27.51 -29.86
CA PHE A 51 8.70 26.74 -29.06
C PHE A 51 8.22 26.59 -27.61
N ILE A 52 7.85 27.74 -26.95
CA ILE A 52 7.33 27.70 -25.59
C ILE A 52 6.06 26.85 -25.49
N LEU A 53 5.14 26.97 -26.44
CA LEU A 53 3.90 26.20 -26.48
C LEU A 53 4.20 24.70 -26.61
N LEU A 54 5.02 24.31 -27.58
CA LEU A 54 5.38 22.90 -27.80
C LEU A 54 6.17 22.32 -26.62
N PHE A 55 7.10 23.09 -26.05
CA PHE A 55 7.85 22.71 -24.86
C PHE A 55 6.93 22.56 -23.65
N GLY A 56 5.98 23.48 -23.47
CA GLY A 56 4.97 23.41 -22.40
C GLY A 56 4.09 22.15 -22.54
N ILE A 57 3.62 21.84 -23.76
CA ILE A 57 2.84 20.63 -24.03
C ILE A 57 3.69 19.36 -23.78
N ALA A 58 4.94 19.36 -24.21
CA ALA A 58 5.84 18.21 -24.04
C ALA A 58 6.12 17.94 -22.54
N THR A 59 6.41 19.00 -21.75
CA THR A 59 6.63 18.90 -20.31
C THR A 59 5.36 18.49 -19.57
N ALA A 60 4.21 19.04 -19.89
CA ALA A 60 2.93 18.66 -19.30
C ALA A 60 2.61 17.17 -19.54
N ARG A 61 2.74 16.70 -20.78
CA ARG A 61 2.56 15.28 -21.14
C ARG A 61 3.52 14.37 -20.36
N GLN A 62 4.76 14.79 -20.17
CA GLN A 62 5.75 14.03 -19.43
C GLN A 62 5.40 13.94 -17.94
N THR A 63 4.99 15.05 -17.34
CA THR A 63 4.57 15.08 -15.93
C THR A 63 3.38 14.15 -15.70
N VAL A 64 2.35 14.23 -16.56
CA VAL A 64 1.18 13.35 -16.49
C VAL A 64 1.59 11.87 -16.64
N ALA A 65 2.49 11.55 -17.57
CA ALA A 65 2.96 10.18 -17.77
C ALA A 65 3.76 9.66 -16.55
N SER A 66 4.55 10.52 -15.90
CA SER A 66 5.29 10.18 -14.69
C SER A 66 4.37 9.94 -13.51
N LEU A 67 3.37 10.81 -13.30
CA LEU A 67 2.35 10.65 -12.27
C LEU A 67 1.57 9.35 -12.43
N LYS A 68 1.17 9.01 -13.67
CA LYS A 68 0.50 7.73 -13.96
C LYS A 68 1.38 6.51 -13.65
N LYS A 69 2.69 6.59 -13.85
CA LYS A 69 3.62 5.50 -13.52
C LYS A 69 3.76 5.32 -12.00
N VAL A 70 3.90 6.42 -11.27
CA VAL A 70 3.96 6.38 -9.80
C VAL A 70 2.67 5.78 -9.24
N ARG A 71 1.51 6.27 -9.66
CA ARG A 71 0.22 5.76 -9.22
C ARG A 71 0.03 4.27 -9.52
N ARG A 72 0.44 3.80 -10.71
CA ARG A 72 0.39 2.37 -11.04
C ARG A 72 1.34 1.54 -10.19
N ALA A 73 2.51 2.07 -9.84
CA ALA A 73 3.44 1.38 -8.94
C ALA A 73 2.85 1.25 -7.53
N GLU A 74 2.23 2.31 -7.01
CA GLU A 74 1.52 2.31 -5.72
C GLU A 74 0.33 1.34 -5.73
N GLU A 75 -0.48 1.33 -6.80
CA GLU A 75 -1.59 0.39 -6.96
C GLU A 75 -1.08 -1.07 -6.98
N LEU A 76 -0.01 -1.36 -7.73
CA LEU A 76 0.60 -2.69 -7.77
C LEU A 76 1.19 -3.11 -6.42
N GLU A 77 1.81 -2.18 -5.70
CA GLU A 77 2.33 -2.43 -4.36
C GLU A 77 1.19 -2.73 -3.37
N GLN A 78 0.10 -1.96 -3.39
CA GLN A 78 -1.09 -2.24 -2.59
C GLN A 78 -1.68 -3.61 -2.90
N PHE A 79 -1.85 -3.97 -4.18
CA PHE A 79 -2.33 -5.30 -4.56
C PHE A 79 -1.37 -6.42 -4.14
N ALA A 80 -0.06 -6.17 -4.13
CA ALA A 80 0.93 -7.16 -3.71
C ALA A 80 0.98 -7.38 -2.20
N LEU A 81 0.62 -6.37 -1.39
CA LEU A 81 0.78 -6.37 0.06
C LEU A 81 -0.53 -6.47 0.85
N ASN A 82 -1.69 -6.20 0.24
CA ASN A 82 -2.97 -6.28 0.92
C ASN A 82 -3.76 -7.53 0.51
N ASP A 83 -4.58 -8.03 1.41
CA ASP A 83 -5.57 -9.07 1.11
C ASP A 83 -6.77 -8.46 0.39
N SER A 84 -7.10 -8.98 -0.78
CA SER A 84 -8.13 -8.41 -1.66
C SER A 84 -9.55 -8.53 -1.10
N MET A 85 -9.79 -9.43 -0.16
CA MET A 85 -11.09 -9.64 0.45
C MET A 85 -11.29 -8.76 1.68
N THR A 86 -10.30 -8.72 2.56
CA THR A 86 -10.40 -8.07 3.88
C THR A 86 -9.82 -6.66 3.91
N GLY A 87 -8.93 -6.32 2.98
CA GLY A 87 -8.27 -5.01 2.88
C GLY A 87 -7.03 -4.85 3.76
N ILE A 88 -6.87 -5.65 4.81
CA ILE A 88 -5.67 -5.62 5.67
C ILE A 88 -4.44 -6.20 4.96
N TYR A 89 -3.28 -6.13 5.56
CA TYR A 89 -2.07 -6.70 4.97
C TYR A 89 -2.19 -8.22 4.76
N ASN A 90 -1.63 -8.72 3.65
CA ASN A 90 -1.63 -10.14 3.31
C ASN A 90 -0.38 -10.87 3.84
N ARG A 91 -0.31 -12.19 3.57
CA ARG A 91 0.81 -13.05 3.92
C ARG A 91 2.15 -12.54 3.36
N ASN A 92 2.17 -12.01 2.15
CA ASN A 92 3.42 -11.52 1.55
C ASN A 92 3.97 -10.31 2.33
N ALA A 93 3.09 -9.40 2.77
CA ALA A 93 3.47 -8.26 3.60
C ALA A 93 4.00 -8.72 4.97
N TYR A 94 3.37 -9.71 5.58
CA TYR A 94 3.81 -10.34 6.82
C TYR A 94 5.21 -10.95 6.68
N ASP A 95 5.40 -11.81 5.68
CA ASP A 95 6.69 -12.47 5.41
C ASP A 95 7.81 -11.44 5.14
N TYR A 96 7.49 -10.38 4.39
CA TYR A 96 8.42 -9.29 4.13
C TYR A 96 8.83 -8.57 5.43
N TYR A 97 7.86 -8.26 6.29
CA TYR A 97 8.11 -7.58 7.54
C TYR A 97 9.00 -8.41 8.47
N ILE A 98 8.66 -9.67 8.69
CA ILE A 98 9.41 -10.58 9.57
C ILE A 98 10.87 -10.76 9.11
N ARG A 99 11.09 -10.91 7.80
CA ARG A 99 12.46 -11.11 7.26
C ARG A 99 13.34 -9.88 7.39
N ASN A 100 12.75 -8.68 7.35
CA ASN A 100 13.51 -7.43 7.34
C ASN A 100 13.67 -6.80 8.73
N GLU A 101 12.80 -7.12 9.69
CA GLU A 101 12.89 -6.61 11.04
C GLU A 101 13.98 -7.34 11.83
N LYS A 102 15.00 -6.60 12.28
CA LYS A 102 16.16 -7.14 13.00
C LYS A 102 16.19 -6.78 14.48
N GLN A 103 15.44 -5.76 14.86
CA GLN A 103 15.38 -5.26 16.25
C GLN A 103 13.94 -5.34 16.75
N PHE A 104 13.57 -6.47 17.28
CA PHE A 104 12.19 -6.77 17.66
C PHE A 104 12.03 -7.13 19.15
N ALA A 105 13.08 -7.02 19.96
CA ALA A 105 12.94 -7.19 21.42
C ALA A 105 11.84 -6.26 21.96
N GLY A 106 10.95 -6.78 22.80
CA GLY A 106 9.79 -6.05 23.31
C GLY A 106 8.61 -5.92 22.36
N TYR A 107 8.71 -6.41 21.11
CA TYR A 107 7.55 -6.50 20.22
C TYR A 107 6.55 -7.53 20.77
N MET A 108 5.28 -7.27 20.52
CA MET A 108 4.21 -8.21 20.84
C MET A 108 3.59 -8.73 19.55
N ILE A 109 3.40 -10.04 19.49
CA ILE A 109 2.61 -10.68 18.43
C ILE A 109 1.30 -11.16 19.04
N VAL A 110 0.21 -10.85 18.34
CA VAL A 110 -1.12 -11.37 18.66
C VAL A 110 -1.61 -12.16 17.46
N THR A 111 -1.94 -13.42 17.68
CA THR A 111 -2.53 -14.31 16.66
C THR A 111 -4.02 -14.46 16.90
N PHE A 112 -4.77 -14.63 15.80
CA PHE A 112 -6.21 -14.81 15.84
C PHE A 112 -6.61 -15.95 14.89
N ASP A 113 -7.61 -16.71 15.30
CA ASP A 113 -8.25 -17.76 14.51
C ASP A 113 -9.77 -17.59 14.57
N LEU A 114 -10.45 -17.75 13.43
CA LEU A 114 -11.90 -17.58 13.34
C LEU A 114 -12.62 -18.91 13.61
N ASN A 115 -13.32 -18.98 14.72
CA ASN A 115 -14.10 -20.14 15.09
C ASN A 115 -15.29 -20.35 14.13
N ASN A 116 -15.61 -21.60 13.80
CA ASN A 116 -16.81 -21.99 13.05
C ASN A 116 -16.93 -21.42 11.61
N LEU A 117 -15.88 -20.81 11.04
CA LEU A 117 -15.91 -20.29 9.66
C LEU A 117 -16.25 -21.41 8.65
N LYS A 118 -15.67 -22.60 8.83
CA LYS A 118 -15.97 -23.74 7.98
C LYS A 118 -17.45 -24.15 8.08
N GLN A 119 -18.01 -24.20 9.28
CA GLN A 119 -19.44 -24.49 9.47
C GLN A 119 -20.33 -23.44 8.81
N CYS A 120 -19.94 -22.17 8.90
CA CYS A 120 -20.64 -21.09 8.20
C CYS A 120 -20.65 -21.31 6.68
N ASN A 121 -19.49 -21.64 6.09
CA ASN A 121 -19.39 -21.95 4.67
C ASN A 121 -20.25 -23.14 4.26
N ASP A 122 -20.17 -24.24 5.02
CA ASP A 122 -20.82 -25.50 4.70
C ASP A 122 -22.37 -25.39 4.78
N HIS A 123 -22.91 -24.62 5.74
CA HIS A 123 -24.34 -24.50 5.94
C HIS A 123 -24.99 -23.32 5.19
N TYR A 124 -24.26 -22.19 5.03
CA TYR A 124 -24.80 -20.92 4.51
C TYR A 124 -24.11 -20.45 3.23
N GLY A 125 -23.09 -21.23 2.78
CA GLY A 125 -22.35 -20.95 1.55
C GLY A 125 -21.24 -19.90 1.70
N HIS A 126 -20.35 -19.85 0.72
CA HIS A 126 -19.15 -19.01 0.76
C HIS A 126 -19.42 -17.50 0.93
N ARG A 127 -20.58 -17.01 0.45
CA ARG A 127 -20.93 -15.58 0.65
C ARG A 127 -21.12 -15.22 2.13
N ALA A 128 -21.64 -16.13 2.93
CA ALA A 128 -21.80 -15.93 4.37
C ALA A 128 -20.42 -15.98 5.06
N GLY A 129 -19.55 -16.91 4.65
CA GLY A 129 -18.18 -16.99 5.14
C GLY A 129 -17.33 -15.79 4.75
N ASP A 130 -17.49 -15.26 3.54
CA ASP A 130 -16.83 -14.02 3.11
C ASP A 130 -17.26 -12.83 3.98
N ALA A 131 -18.56 -12.71 4.25
CA ALA A 131 -19.08 -11.67 5.16
C ALA A 131 -18.53 -11.85 6.58
N TYR A 132 -18.40 -13.09 7.05
CA TYR A 132 -17.78 -13.41 8.33
C TYR A 132 -16.32 -12.93 8.38
N LEU A 133 -15.51 -13.34 7.38
CA LEU A 133 -14.10 -12.95 7.25
C LEU A 133 -13.91 -11.43 7.23
N VAL A 134 -14.69 -10.71 6.43
CA VAL A 134 -14.57 -9.26 6.29
C VAL A 134 -14.93 -8.54 7.60
N ASN A 135 -15.99 -8.98 8.29
CA ASN A 135 -16.39 -8.35 9.56
C ASN A 135 -15.39 -8.66 10.68
N ALA A 136 -14.87 -9.89 10.76
CA ALA A 136 -13.85 -10.26 11.73
C ALA A 136 -12.55 -9.47 11.51
N ALA A 137 -12.08 -9.38 10.26
CA ALA A 137 -10.90 -8.60 9.90
C ALA A 137 -11.04 -7.13 10.29
N ARG A 138 -12.21 -6.51 10.03
CA ARG A 138 -12.49 -5.13 10.42
C ARG A 138 -12.43 -4.95 11.95
N ILE A 139 -13.04 -5.85 12.73
CA ILE A 139 -12.99 -5.79 14.20
C ILE A 139 -11.54 -5.91 14.69
N ILE A 140 -10.73 -6.80 14.11
CA ILE A 140 -9.32 -6.92 14.47
C ILE A 140 -8.59 -5.62 14.14
N GLU A 141 -8.73 -5.10 12.93
CA GLU A 141 -8.07 -3.89 12.47
C GLU A 141 -8.46 -2.68 13.34
N ASP A 142 -9.76 -2.40 13.53
CA ASP A 142 -10.28 -1.27 14.31
C ASP A 142 -9.75 -1.26 15.77
N ASN A 143 -9.44 -2.42 16.33
CA ASN A 143 -8.91 -2.53 17.68
C ASN A 143 -7.38 -2.43 17.76
N PHE A 144 -6.67 -2.82 16.71
CA PHE A 144 -5.22 -2.97 16.75
C PHE A 144 -4.42 -2.00 15.86
N GLU A 145 -5.00 -1.40 14.80
CA GLU A 145 -4.29 -0.56 13.82
C GLU A 145 -3.47 0.57 14.45
N ARG A 146 -3.97 1.18 15.51
CA ARG A 146 -3.27 2.26 16.23
C ARG A 146 -2.05 1.80 17.02
N TYR A 147 -1.88 0.51 17.24
CA TYR A 147 -0.77 -0.06 18.00
C TYR A 147 0.24 -0.77 17.11
N GLY A 148 -0.21 -1.35 16.00
CA GLY A 148 0.61 -2.14 15.11
C GLY A 148 -0.06 -2.45 13.79
N LYS A 149 0.52 -3.36 13.02
CA LYS A 149 0.00 -3.77 11.71
C LYS A 149 -0.70 -5.10 11.81
N CYS A 150 -1.86 -5.21 11.16
CA CYS A 150 -2.68 -6.41 11.12
C CYS A 150 -2.53 -7.10 9.76
N TYR A 151 -2.40 -8.41 9.79
CA TYR A 151 -2.14 -9.26 8.63
C TYR A 151 -3.12 -10.43 8.60
N ARG A 152 -3.57 -10.82 7.39
CA ARG A 152 -4.21 -12.12 7.16
C ARG A 152 -3.14 -13.07 6.63
N ILE A 153 -2.83 -14.10 7.41
CA ILE A 153 -1.73 -15.04 7.13
C ILE A 153 -2.21 -16.39 6.60
N GLY A 154 -3.48 -16.69 6.76
CA GLY A 154 -4.14 -17.93 6.31
C GLY A 154 -5.58 -17.67 5.88
N GLY A 155 -6.33 -18.74 5.71
CA GLY A 155 -7.75 -18.67 5.35
C GLY A 155 -8.57 -17.93 6.41
N ASP A 156 -8.47 -18.37 7.65
CA ASP A 156 -9.12 -17.91 8.88
C ASP A 156 -8.13 -17.37 9.93
N GLU A 157 -6.85 -17.35 9.61
CA GLU A 157 -5.77 -16.96 10.49
C GLU A 157 -5.35 -15.51 10.27
N PHE A 158 -5.27 -14.74 11.37
CA PHE A 158 -4.81 -13.36 11.38
C PHE A 158 -3.69 -13.16 12.39
N CYS A 159 -2.90 -12.11 12.19
CA CYS A 159 -1.80 -11.77 13.07
C CYS A 159 -1.66 -10.26 13.18
N CYS A 160 -1.37 -9.75 14.37
CA CYS A 160 -0.96 -8.36 14.57
C CYS A 160 0.45 -8.31 15.14
N ILE A 161 1.30 -7.50 14.54
CA ILE A 161 2.66 -7.20 15.02
C ILE A 161 2.65 -5.80 15.63
N ILE A 162 2.93 -5.73 16.91
CA ILE A 162 2.87 -4.52 17.75
C ILE A 162 4.29 -4.18 18.20
N PRO A 163 4.90 -3.09 17.70
CA PRO A 163 6.23 -2.66 18.12
C PRO A 163 6.30 -2.30 19.61
N GLU A 164 7.48 -2.39 20.19
CA GLU A 164 7.77 -1.91 21.53
C GLU A 164 7.41 -0.41 21.65
N GLY A 165 6.95 0.00 22.84
CA GLY A 165 6.60 1.41 23.10
C GLY A 165 5.29 1.88 22.47
N SER A 166 4.54 1.01 21.81
CA SER A 166 3.21 1.35 21.24
C SER A 166 2.17 1.78 22.28
N GLY A 167 2.44 1.54 23.58
CA GLY A 167 1.50 1.81 24.67
C GLY A 167 0.30 0.85 24.71
N CYS A 168 0.37 -0.27 24.00
CA CYS A 168 -0.71 -1.25 23.94
C CYS A 168 -0.92 -1.93 25.30
N LYS A 169 -2.12 -1.76 25.85
CA LYS A 169 -2.60 -2.49 27.04
C LYS A 169 -3.42 -3.69 26.57
N ILE A 170 -2.74 -4.78 26.21
CA ILE A 170 -3.33 -5.94 25.52
C ILE A 170 -4.64 -6.43 26.15
N ARG A 171 -4.71 -6.59 27.47
CA ARG A 171 -5.93 -7.04 28.15
C ARG A 171 -7.13 -6.11 27.90
N SER A 172 -6.90 -4.81 27.82
CA SER A 172 -7.95 -3.83 27.53
C SER A 172 -8.41 -3.90 26.10
N VAL A 173 -7.46 -4.09 25.18
CA VAL A 173 -7.74 -4.21 23.74
C VAL A 173 -8.52 -5.50 23.46
N LEU A 174 -8.09 -6.63 24.01
CA LEU A 174 -8.79 -7.91 23.85
C LEU A 174 -10.21 -7.86 24.43
N ARG A 175 -10.41 -7.22 25.58
CA ARG A 175 -11.76 -7.03 26.15
C ARG A 175 -12.65 -6.23 25.20
N LYS A 176 -12.11 -5.16 24.62
CA LYS A 176 -12.86 -4.36 23.64
C LYS A 176 -13.16 -5.18 22.37
N LEU A 177 -12.22 -5.95 21.86
CA LEU A 177 -12.42 -6.84 20.73
C LEU A 177 -13.59 -7.82 21.00
N HIS A 178 -13.63 -8.45 22.17
CA HIS A 178 -14.75 -9.31 22.56
C HIS A 178 -16.08 -8.57 22.58
N GLN A 179 -16.13 -7.34 23.12
CA GLN A 179 -17.35 -6.53 23.11
C GLN A 179 -17.80 -6.19 21.68
N ASP A 180 -16.87 -5.86 20.78
CA ASP A 180 -17.18 -5.57 19.38
C ASP A 180 -17.70 -6.80 18.64
N VAL A 181 -17.19 -8.00 18.96
CA VAL A 181 -17.71 -9.29 18.45
C VAL A 181 -19.13 -9.55 18.97
N GLU A 182 -19.40 -9.33 20.26
CA GLU A 182 -20.74 -9.47 20.82
C GLU A 182 -21.75 -8.49 20.17
N ILE A 183 -21.31 -7.25 19.93
CA ILE A 183 -22.13 -6.25 19.22
C ILE A 183 -22.44 -6.72 17.80
N LEU A 184 -21.47 -7.31 17.10
CA LEU A 184 -21.68 -7.87 15.76
C LEU A 184 -22.70 -9.02 15.79
N ASN A 185 -22.55 -9.95 16.73
CA ASN A 185 -23.44 -11.08 16.90
C ASN A 185 -24.88 -10.65 17.20
N ASN A 186 -25.08 -9.64 18.05
CA ASN A 186 -26.38 -9.08 18.37
C ASN A 186 -27.09 -8.42 17.17
N LYS A 187 -26.35 -7.99 16.14
CA LYS A 187 -26.92 -7.44 14.90
C LYS A 187 -27.51 -8.51 13.97
N ASN A 188 -27.21 -9.78 14.20
CA ASN A 188 -27.66 -10.93 13.38
C ASN A 188 -27.41 -10.76 11.86
N ILE A 189 -26.31 -10.08 11.49
CA ILE A 189 -25.92 -9.86 10.08
C ILE A 189 -25.33 -11.15 9.50
N ILE A 190 -24.64 -11.93 10.34
CA ILE A 190 -24.03 -13.20 9.99
C ILE A 190 -24.90 -14.31 10.56
N PRO A 191 -25.21 -15.37 9.79
CA PRO A 191 -26.18 -16.39 10.20
C PRO A 191 -25.66 -17.36 11.27
N VAL A 192 -24.41 -17.21 11.68
CA VAL A 192 -23.74 -17.97 12.76
C VAL A 192 -23.12 -17.01 13.75
N GLU A 193 -22.89 -17.48 14.95
CA GLU A 193 -22.16 -16.72 15.96
C GLU A 193 -20.68 -16.60 15.55
N VAL A 194 -20.24 -15.35 15.42
CA VAL A 194 -18.84 -15.00 15.16
C VAL A 194 -18.03 -15.25 16.43
N GLY A 195 -16.94 -16.01 16.33
CA GLY A 195 -15.99 -16.22 17.41
C GLY A 195 -14.58 -15.97 16.93
N ILE A 196 -13.80 -15.24 17.70
CA ILE A 196 -12.37 -14.95 17.43
C ILE A 196 -11.57 -15.48 18.61
N ALA A 197 -10.84 -16.57 18.38
CA ALA A 197 -9.83 -17.03 19.32
C ALA A 197 -8.58 -16.16 19.20
N CYS A 198 -7.88 -15.91 20.28
CA CYS A 198 -6.64 -15.10 20.24
C CYS A 198 -5.61 -15.59 21.24
N GLY A 199 -4.33 -15.48 20.85
CA GLY A 199 -3.19 -15.70 21.71
C GLY A 199 -2.19 -14.55 21.55
N CYS A 200 -1.33 -14.34 22.55
CA CYS A 200 -0.34 -13.25 22.48
C CYS A 200 0.98 -13.65 23.12
N ALA A 201 2.09 -13.24 22.53
CA ALA A 201 3.41 -13.40 23.08
C ALA A 201 4.26 -12.14 22.87
N VAL A 202 5.18 -11.89 23.82
CA VAL A 202 6.13 -10.78 23.74
C VAL A 202 7.50 -11.32 23.38
N ALA A 203 8.15 -10.67 22.43
CA ALA A 203 9.51 -10.98 22.03
C ALA A 203 10.50 -10.65 23.14
N THR A 204 11.39 -11.59 23.42
CA THR A 204 12.47 -11.47 24.41
C THR A 204 13.81 -11.29 23.72
N ALA A 205 14.85 -10.99 24.47
CA ALA A 205 16.22 -10.92 23.95
C ALA A 205 16.78 -12.29 23.49
N GLU A 206 16.14 -13.39 23.88
CA GLU A 206 16.54 -14.76 23.53
C GLU A 206 15.93 -15.23 22.21
N ASP A 207 14.90 -14.53 21.71
CA ASP A 207 14.25 -14.89 20.45
C ASP A 207 15.18 -14.58 19.26
N THR A 208 15.32 -15.54 18.36
CA THR A 208 16.16 -15.42 17.17
C THR A 208 15.43 -14.76 16.00
N ASP A 209 14.10 -14.87 15.99
CA ASP A 209 13.22 -14.31 14.95
C ASP A 209 11.79 -14.15 15.49
N LEU A 210 11.00 -13.33 14.79
CA LEU A 210 9.60 -13.07 15.15
C LEU A 210 8.68 -14.27 14.91
N GLU A 211 9.07 -15.23 14.07
CA GLU A 211 8.26 -16.41 13.82
C GLU A 211 8.15 -17.29 15.07
N LYS A 212 9.24 -17.44 15.86
CA LYS A 212 9.18 -18.13 17.15
C LYS A 212 8.27 -17.44 18.17
N VAL A 213 8.21 -16.11 18.11
CA VAL A 213 7.28 -15.35 18.97
C VAL A 213 5.84 -15.63 18.54
N ARG A 214 5.58 -15.74 17.23
CA ARG A 214 4.25 -16.12 16.70
C ARG A 214 3.86 -17.53 17.13
N GLU A 215 4.78 -18.50 17.02
CA GLU A 215 4.53 -19.88 17.47
C GLU A 215 4.12 -19.93 18.95
N ARG A 216 4.77 -19.16 19.82
CA ARG A 216 4.36 -19.04 21.25
C ARG A 216 2.99 -18.39 21.41
N ALA A 217 2.67 -17.38 20.58
CA ALA A 217 1.35 -16.79 20.62
C ALA A 217 0.26 -17.80 20.19
N ASP A 218 0.53 -18.63 19.19
CA ASP A 218 -0.37 -19.72 18.78
C ASP A 218 -0.56 -20.76 19.89
N GLU A 219 0.51 -21.14 20.60
CA GLU A 219 0.41 -22.04 21.75
C GLU A 219 -0.47 -21.47 22.88
N GLU A 220 -0.33 -20.18 23.19
CA GLU A 220 -1.18 -19.48 24.17
C GLU A 220 -2.66 -19.42 23.72
N MET A 221 -2.93 -19.32 22.42
CA MET A 221 -4.29 -19.35 21.88
C MET A 221 -5.00 -20.66 22.18
N TYR A 222 -4.31 -21.79 22.02
CA TYR A 222 -4.84 -23.11 22.39
C TYR A 222 -5.15 -23.24 23.89
N HIS A 223 -4.38 -22.61 24.75
CA HIS A 223 -4.65 -22.61 26.19
C HIS A 223 -5.85 -21.74 26.56
N CYS A 224 -6.10 -20.62 25.86
CA CYS A 224 -7.28 -19.77 26.07
C CYS A 224 -8.61 -20.42 25.61
N LEU A 225 -8.58 -21.32 24.64
CA LEU A 225 -9.78 -22.06 24.16
C LEU A 225 -10.25 -23.13 25.13
N LEU A 226 -9.48 -23.48 26.14
CA LEU A 226 -9.79 -24.53 27.13
C LEU A 226 -10.43 -24.01 28.42
N TYR A 227 -10.66 -22.73 28.54
CA TYR A 227 -11.32 -22.05 29.64
C TYR A 227 -12.46 -21.15 29.13
#